data_8dcb7fa38ef8f467dabc289d61207130
#
_entry.id   8dcb7fa38ef8f467dabc289d61207130
#
_cell.length_a   1.000
_cell.length_b   1.000
_cell.length_c   1.000
_cell.angle_alpha   90.00
_cell.angle_beta   90.00
_cell.angle_gamma   90.00
#
_symmetry.space_group_name_H-M   'P 1'
#
loop_
_entity.id
_entity.type
_entity.pdbx_description
1 polymer ?
#
loop_
_entity_poly.entity_id
_entity_poly.type
_entity_poly.pdbx_seq_one_letter_code
_entity_poly.pdbx_strand_id
1 'polypeptide(L)'
;IDATSPELQTGGTRGLYAGGQSNADTIDFVNIDTTGNATDFGNMIASKEAPVGSGDRTRGVYFAGSPGPADIQHVTFASTGDATDFGQDTGANHAAGAGFQNSTRSGVAGGQGNTQQIDFITTQSNGVSNDFGDLTDGRGGNTGASSPIRGLFFGGYKSPSSSSNNNIDYITTSTTGNASHFGDLTQARYFFGAGSNAVRAVIGGGQQYPSILNTIDFVTIATLGDATDFGDATTSGYGNGASASRTRCVWGGDSSPGLTTKMDYVQIMTTGNAIDFGDL
;
A
#
# COMPACT_ATOMS: atom_id res chain seq x y z
N ILE A 1 -3.13 8.46 -26.95
CA ILE A 1 -2.53 8.40 -25.62
C ILE A 1 -1.19 7.72 -25.77
N ASP A 2 -0.11 8.41 -25.43
CA ASP A 2 1.24 7.84 -25.47
C ASP A 2 1.37 6.72 -24.43
N ALA A 3 1.63 5.50 -24.89
CA ALA A 3 1.79 4.33 -24.03
C ALA A 3 3.03 4.42 -23.13
N THR A 4 3.93 5.36 -23.38
CA THR A 4 5.12 5.61 -22.59
C THR A 4 4.92 6.67 -21.50
N SER A 5 3.75 7.32 -21.47
CA SER A 5 3.46 8.36 -20.48
C SER A 5 3.47 7.77 -19.07
N PRO A 6 4.21 8.37 -18.14
CA PRO A 6 4.15 8.00 -16.71
C PRO A 6 2.73 8.01 -16.15
N GLU A 7 1.85 8.80 -16.75
CA GLU A 7 0.45 8.92 -16.36
C GLU A 7 -0.39 7.65 -16.61
N LEU A 8 0.05 6.77 -17.52
CA LEU A 8 -0.63 5.51 -17.80
C LEU A 8 -0.45 4.48 -16.67
N GLN A 9 0.47 4.73 -15.77
CA GLN A 9 0.87 3.79 -14.76
C GLN A 9 0.16 3.98 -13.44
N THR A 10 -0.18 5.21 -13.10
CA THR A 10 -1.09 5.46 -12.00
C THR A 10 -2.47 4.98 -12.43
N GLY A 11 -3.09 4.10 -11.64
CA GLY A 11 -4.39 3.51 -11.90
C GLY A 11 -5.45 4.49 -12.38
N GLY A 12 -6.62 3.99 -12.67
CA GLY A 12 -7.77 4.81 -12.97
C GLY A 12 -8.21 5.64 -11.75
N THR A 13 -9.45 6.05 -11.78
CA THR A 13 -10.09 6.76 -10.66
C THR A 13 -10.68 5.81 -9.61
N ARG A 14 -10.56 4.49 -9.80
CA ARG A 14 -11.12 3.50 -8.88
C ARG A 14 -10.07 3.03 -7.88
N GLY A 15 -10.34 3.27 -6.58
CA GLY A 15 -9.57 2.73 -5.47
C GLY A 15 -10.28 1.51 -4.88
N LEU A 16 -9.54 0.45 -4.57
CA LEU A 16 -10.07 -0.76 -3.97
C LEU A 16 -9.53 -0.94 -2.56
N TYR A 17 -10.38 -1.41 -1.66
CA TYR A 17 -10.08 -1.78 -0.29
C TYR A 17 -10.51 -3.22 -0.08
N ALA A 18 -9.63 -4.09 0.37
CA ALA A 18 -9.90 -5.51 0.47
C ALA A 18 -9.46 -6.12 1.79
N GLY A 19 -10.23 -7.09 2.29
CA GLY A 19 -9.95 -7.76 3.54
C GLY A 19 -10.13 -6.86 4.75
N GLY A 20 -9.47 -7.17 5.84
CA GLY A 20 -9.52 -6.35 7.06
C GLY A 20 -9.49 -7.16 8.32
N GLN A 21 -9.60 -6.47 9.45
CA GLN A 21 -9.62 -7.10 10.77
C GLN A 21 -10.85 -8.03 10.90
N SER A 22 -10.71 -9.11 11.65
CA SER A 22 -11.72 -10.16 11.81
C SER A 22 -11.91 -11.05 10.57
N ASN A 23 -10.90 -11.17 9.72
CA ASN A 23 -10.91 -12.03 8.54
C ASN A 23 -12.07 -11.71 7.58
N ALA A 24 -12.16 -10.48 7.12
CA ALA A 24 -13.12 -10.11 6.09
C ALA A 24 -12.64 -10.58 4.70
N ASP A 25 -13.58 -10.91 3.84
CA ASP A 25 -13.35 -11.22 2.42
C ASP A 25 -13.86 -10.13 1.48
N THR A 26 -14.55 -9.14 1.99
CA THR A 26 -15.14 -8.05 1.22
C THR A 26 -14.08 -7.24 0.47
N ILE A 27 -14.39 -6.89 -0.76
CA ILE A 27 -13.67 -5.89 -1.54
C ILE A 27 -14.63 -4.75 -1.81
N ASP A 28 -14.29 -3.56 -1.33
CA ASP A 28 -15.04 -2.33 -1.59
C ASP A 28 -14.28 -1.42 -2.54
N PHE A 29 -14.99 -0.55 -3.25
CA PHE A 29 -14.36 0.43 -4.13
C PHE A 29 -14.95 1.83 -3.97
N VAL A 30 -14.09 2.81 -4.26
CA VAL A 30 -14.47 4.22 -4.35
C VAL A 30 -14.05 4.80 -5.70
N ASN A 31 -14.71 5.87 -6.12
CA ASN A 31 -14.17 6.74 -7.17
C ASN A 31 -13.31 7.82 -6.49
N ILE A 32 -11.99 7.73 -6.59
CA ILE A 32 -11.03 8.61 -5.90
C ILE A 32 -11.25 10.09 -6.23
N ASP A 33 -11.72 10.42 -7.43
CA ASP A 33 -11.88 11.80 -7.87
C ASP A 33 -13.19 12.45 -7.38
N THR A 34 -14.12 11.67 -6.81
CA THR A 34 -15.38 12.16 -6.25
C THR A 34 -15.58 11.63 -4.84
N THR A 35 -15.83 12.54 -3.88
CA THR A 35 -16.15 12.16 -2.50
C THR A 35 -17.46 11.38 -2.42
N GLY A 36 -17.55 10.43 -1.52
CA GLY A 36 -18.72 9.60 -1.28
C GLY A 36 -18.34 8.26 -0.66
N ASN A 37 -19.34 7.51 -0.26
CA ASN A 37 -19.14 6.22 0.39
C ASN A 37 -18.67 5.16 -0.62
N ALA A 38 -17.97 4.16 -0.11
CA ALA A 38 -17.58 3.00 -0.88
C ALA A 38 -18.80 2.18 -1.31
N THR A 39 -18.59 1.38 -2.32
CA THR A 39 -19.59 0.47 -2.87
C THR A 39 -18.97 -0.91 -2.99
N ASP A 40 -19.76 -1.93 -2.72
CA ASP A 40 -19.34 -3.33 -2.87
C ASP A 40 -18.81 -3.59 -4.29
N PHE A 41 -17.62 -4.18 -4.34
CA PHE A 41 -16.97 -4.62 -5.58
C PHE A 41 -17.13 -6.11 -5.79
N GLY A 42 -17.07 -6.91 -4.73
CA GLY A 42 -17.09 -8.36 -4.70
C GLY A 42 -16.27 -8.89 -3.51
N ASN A 43 -15.83 -10.14 -3.59
CA ASN A 43 -15.13 -10.79 -2.48
C ASN A 43 -13.77 -11.33 -2.88
N MET A 44 -12.86 -11.41 -1.92
CA MET A 44 -11.65 -12.24 -1.99
C MET A 44 -12.05 -13.72 -2.01
N ILE A 45 -11.18 -14.60 -2.52
CA ILE A 45 -11.42 -16.05 -2.53
C ILE A 45 -11.58 -16.60 -1.10
N ALA A 46 -10.90 -16.00 -0.15
CA ALA A 46 -11.01 -16.34 1.27
C ALA A 46 -10.77 -15.10 2.12
N SER A 47 -11.37 -15.10 3.31
CA SER A 47 -11.18 -14.04 4.31
C SER A 47 -9.71 -13.86 4.68
N LYS A 48 -9.22 -12.64 4.64
CA LYS A 48 -7.81 -12.29 4.90
C LYS A 48 -7.70 -11.06 5.78
N GLU A 49 -6.78 -11.12 6.73
CA GLU A 49 -6.28 -9.98 7.50
C GLU A 49 -5.02 -9.43 6.86
N ALA A 50 -4.94 -8.12 6.73
CA ALA A 50 -3.77 -7.41 6.22
C ALA A 50 -3.20 -7.96 4.89
N PRO A 51 -4.03 -8.19 3.86
CA PRO A 51 -3.52 -8.48 2.53
C PRO A 51 -2.78 -7.27 1.98
N VAL A 52 -1.81 -7.50 1.09
CA VAL A 52 -1.04 -6.41 0.48
C VAL A 52 -1.54 -6.16 -0.93
N GLY A 53 -2.04 -4.95 -1.16
CA GLY A 53 -2.51 -4.52 -2.47
C GLY A 53 -1.39 -4.02 -3.36
N SER A 54 -1.46 -4.39 -4.63
CA SER A 54 -0.61 -3.91 -5.71
C SER A 54 -1.39 -4.00 -7.03
N GLY A 55 -0.81 -3.65 -8.16
CA GLY A 55 -1.53 -3.81 -9.43
C GLY A 55 -0.96 -2.97 -10.56
N ASP A 56 -1.62 -3.03 -11.68
CA ASP A 56 -1.41 -2.10 -12.79
C ASP A 56 -2.71 -1.33 -13.08
N ARG A 57 -2.83 -0.82 -14.27
CA ARG A 57 -4.01 -0.03 -14.66
C ARG A 57 -5.28 -0.87 -14.85
N THR A 58 -5.16 -2.17 -15.04
CA THR A 58 -6.27 -3.08 -15.39
C THR A 58 -6.56 -4.11 -14.32
N ARG A 59 -5.54 -4.55 -13.60
CA ARG A 59 -5.63 -5.56 -12.54
C ARG A 59 -5.24 -5.00 -11.18
N GLY A 60 -6.08 -5.21 -10.19
CA GLY A 60 -5.72 -5.18 -8.78
C GLY A 60 -5.26 -6.56 -8.35
N VAL A 61 -4.15 -6.64 -7.64
CA VAL A 61 -3.55 -7.89 -7.14
C VAL A 61 -3.43 -7.80 -5.63
N TYR A 62 -3.77 -8.89 -4.95
CA TYR A 62 -3.64 -9.02 -3.49
C TYR A 62 -2.70 -10.17 -3.18
N PHE A 63 -1.63 -9.85 -2.44
CA PHE A 63 -0.65 -10.81 -1.95
C PHE A 63 -0.95 -11.19 -0.52
N ALA A 64 -0.76 -12.47 -0.21
CA ALA A 64 -0.76 -12.99 1.15
C ALA A 64 -2.00 -12.59 1.98
N GLY A 65 -1.77 -12.25 3.23
CA GLY A 65 -2.79 -12.04 4.27
C GLY A 65 -2.87 -13.23 5.22
N SER A 66 -3.34 -12.99 6.42
CA SER A 66 -3.50 -14.02 7.46
C SER A 66 -5.00 -14.29 7.69
N PRO A 67 -5.41 -15.53 8.02
CA PRO A 67 -4.67 -16.79 8.01
C PRO A 67 -4.58 -17.41 6.61
N GLY A 68 -3.72 -18.39 6.47
CA GLY A 68 -3.74 -19.29 5.31
C GLY A 68 -2.50 -19.21 4.43
N PRO A 69 -2.53 -19.92 3.30
CA PRO A 69 -1.39 -19.95 2.38
C PRO A 69 -1.11 -18.58 1.78
N ALA A 70 0.12 -18.41 1.34
CA ALA A 70 0.57 -17.23 0.62
C ALA A 70 0.05 -17.25 -0.84
N ASP A 71 -1.26 -17.22 -1.01
CA ASP A 71 -1.94 -17.13 -2.29
C ASP A 71 -1.90 -15.71 -2.84
N ILE A 72 -1.87 -15.61 -4.15
CA ILE A 72 -2.01 -14.34 -4.86
C ILE A 72 -3.36 -14.37 -5.57
N GLN A 73 -4.13 -13.31 -5.41
CA GLN A 73 -5.45 -13.17 -6.00
C GLN A 73 -5.51 -11.89 -6.85
N HIS A 74 -6.38 -11.84 -7.83
CA HIS A 74 -6.54 -10.63 -8.62
C HIS A 74 -7.99 -10.34 -9.00
N VAL A 75 -8.26 -9.07 -9.26
CA VAL A 75 -9.51 -8.55 -9.81
C VAL A 75 -9.24 -7.70 -11.04
N THR A 76 -10.25 -7.50 -11.88
CA THR A 76 -10.19 -6.55 -12.99
C THR A 76 -10.87 -5.26 -12.59
N PHE A 77 -10.14 -4.12 -12.61
CA PHE A 77 -10.68 -2.83 -12.17
C PHE A 77 -11.94 -2.37 -12.92
N ALA A 78 -12.09 -2.73 -14.17
CA ALA A 78 -13.18 -2.23 -15.01
C ALA A 78 -14.55 -2.83 -14.69
N SER A 79 -14.58 -4.01 -14.07
CA SER A 79 -15.82 -4.74 -13.76
C SER A 79 -15.83 -5.18 -12.30
N THR A 80 -16.95 -4.97 -11.60
CA THR A 80 -17.17 -5.56 -10.28
C THR A 80 -17.27 -7.08 -10.37
N GLY A 81 -16.86 -7.78 -9.32
CA GLY A 81 -16.91 -9.24 -9.21
C GLY A 81 -15.82 -9.75 -8.27
N ASP A 82 -15.94 -11.03 -7.93
CA ASP A 82 -15.06 -11.69 -7.00
C ASP A 82 -13.63 -11.84 -7.55
N ALA A 83 -12.68 -11.89 -6.64
CA ALA A 83 -11.29 -12.17 -6.97
C ALA A 83 -11.11 -13.58 -7.52
N THR A 84 -10.15 -13.73 -8.40
CA THR A 84 -9.77 -15.01 -8.98
C THR A 84 -8.33 -15.36 -8.62
N ASP A 85 -8.01 -16.66 -8.62
CA ASP A 85 -6.68 -17.15 -8.32
C ASP A 85 -5.66 -16.63 -9.35
N PHE A 86 -4.57 -16.07 -8.85
CA PHE A 86 -3.44 -15.67 -9.67
C PHE A 86 -2.32 -16.71 -9.61
N GLY A 87 -2.11 -17.31 -8.44
CA GLY A 87 -1.03 -18.25 -8.15
C GLY A 87 -0.55 -18.14 -6.72
N GLN A 88 0.71 -18.50 -6.48
CA GLN A 88 1.28 -18.57 -5.14
C GLN A 88 2.43 -17.58 -4.96
N ASP A 89 2.46 -16.94 -3.80
CA ASP A 89 3.65 -16.29 -3.30
C ASP A 89 4.57 -17.37 -2.70
N THR A 90 5.69 -17.60 -3.35
CA THR A 90 6.63 -18.67 -2.95
C THR A 90 7.69 -18.18 -1.97
N GLY A 91 7.69 -16.88 -1.68
CA GLY A 91 8.61 -16.25 -0.77
C GLY A 91 8.21 -16.37 0.70
N ALA A 92 8.42 -15.27 1.42
CA ALA A 92 8.10 -15.18 2.83
C ALA A 92 6.59 -14.90 3.08
N ASN A 93 6.19 -14.85 4.35
CA ASN A 93 4.85 -14.39 4.69
C ASN A 93 4.80 -12.85 4.65
N HIS A 94 4.24 -12.33 3.60
CA HIS A 94 4.13 -10.90 3.35
C HIS A 94 2.87 -10.22 3.92
N ALA A 95 2.07 -10.89 4.75
CA ALA A 95 0.94 -10.24 5.42
C ALA A 95 1.41 -8.99 6.18
N ALA A 96 0.69 -7.89 6.05
CA ALA A 96 1.08 -6.57 6.56
C ALA A 96 2.44 -6.07 6.02
N GLY A 97 2.79 -6.44 4.80
CA GLY A 97 3.94 -5.94 4.05
C GLY A 97 3.60 -4.69 3.23
N ALA A 98 4.51 -4.30 2.37
CA ALA A 98 4.43 -3.13 1.52
C ALA A 98 4.28 -3.51 0.04
N GLY A 99 3.25 -3.02 -0.64
CA GLY A 99 3.07 -3.24 -2.07
C GLY A 99 3.88 -2.26 -2.93
N PHE A 100 4.34 -2.72 -4.08
CA PHE A 100 4.93 -1.87 -5.12
C PHE A 100 4.48 -2.30 -6.51
N GLN A 101 4.54 -1.39 -7.46
CA GLN A 101 4.07 -1.67 -8.81
C GLN A 101 4.73 -0.81 -9.89
N ASN A 102 4.67 -1.32 -11.11
CA ASN A 102 4.84 -0.57 -12.32
C ASN A 102 3.88 -1.11 -13.41
N SER A 103 4.01 -0.66 -14.65
CA SER A 103 3.10 -1.08 -15.74
C SER A 103 3.13 -2.58 -16.06
N THR A 104 4.11 -3.34 -15.55
CA THR A 104 4.31 -4.75 -15.89
C THR A 104 4.48 -5.64 -14.67
N ARG A 105 4.95 -5.08 -13.55
CA ARG A 105 5.26 -5.82 -12.32
C ARG A 105 4.42 -5.32 -11.16
N SER A 106 3.94 -6.24 -10.38
CA SER A 106 3.39 -6.04 -9.04
C SER A 106 4.23 -6.81 -8.05
N GLY A 107 4.44 -6.27 -6.87
CA GLY A 107 5.26 -6.97 -5.88
C GLY A 107 4.98 -6.52 -4.47
N VAL A 108 5.66 -7.18 -3.54
CA VAL A 108 5.47 -7.03 -2.10
C VAL A 108 6.81 -7.12 -1.39
N ALA A 109 6.96 -6.41 -0.28
CA ALA A 109 8.19 -6.34 0.48
C ALA A 109 7.94 -6.35 2.00
N GLY A 110 8.77 -7.06 2.75
CA GLY A 110 8.62 -7.17 4.19
C GLY A 110 7.38 -7.96 4.58
N GLY A 111 6.88 -7.79 5.79
CA GLY A 111 5.65 -8.44 6.27
C GLY A 111 5.83 -9.22 7.56
N GLN A 112 4.87 -10.08 7.84
CA GLN A 112 4.82 -10.86 9.08
C GLN A 112 6.07 -11.73 9.26
N GLY A 113 6.60 -11.76 10.48
CA GLY A 113 7.90 -12.41 10.75
C GLY A 113 9.09 -11.48 10.52
N ASN A 114 8.87 -10.23 10.10
CA ASN A 114 9.90 -9.24 9.80
C ASN A 114 10.90 -9.71 8.75
N THR A 115 10.36 -10.24 7.66
CA THR A 115 11.19 -10.63 6.53
C THR A 115 11.81 -9.42 5.83
N GLN A 116 13.00 -9.61 5.23
CA GLN A 116 13.61 -8.64 4.34
C GLN A 116 13.16 -8.85 2.89
N GLN A 117 12.65 -10.04 2.57
CA GLN A 117 12.38 -10.47 1.21
C GLN A 117 11.45 -9.52 0.46
N ILE A 118 11.77 -9.31 -0.80
CA ILE A 118 10.95 -8.60 -1.78
C ILE A 118 10.63 -9.59 -2.90
N ASP A 119 9.36 -9.80 -3.16
CA ASP A 119 8.89 -10.67 -4.22
C ASP A 119 8.08 -9.92 -5.27
N PHE A 120 8.05 -10.43 -6.49
CA PHE A 120 7.29 -9.83 -7.58
C PHE A 120 6.68 -10.85 -8.53
N ILE A 121 5.66 -10.40 -9.24
CA ILE A 121 5.01 -11.09 -10.35
C ILE A 121 4.98 -10.21 -11.60
N THR A 122 4.78 -10.83 -12.74
CA THR A 122 4.34 -10.12 -13.96
C THR A 122 2.83 -9.95 -13.90
N THR A 123 2.32 -8.74 -13.71
CA THR A 123 0.92 -8.46 -13.33
C THR A 123 -0.12 -9.08 -14.28
N GLN A 124 0.18 -9.20 -15.56
CA GLN A 124 -0.75 -9.73 -16.56
C GLN A 124 -0.60 -11.25 -16.82
N SER A 125 0.31 -11.93 -16.12
CA SER A 125 0.61 -13.34 -16.35
C SER A 125 0.49 -14.13 -15.05
N ASN A 126 -0.59 -14.89 -14.90
CA ASN A 126 -0.81 -15.72 -13.72
C ASN A 126 0.34 -16.71 -13.49
N GLY A 127 0.70 -16.94 -12.25
CA GLY A 127 1.80 -17.83 -11.87
C GLY A 127 2.29 -17.58 -10.45
N VAL A 128 3.50 -18.05 -10.18
CA VAL A 128 4.14 -17.87 -8.86
C VAL A 128 4.99 -16.62 -8.80
N SER A 129 5.22 -16.11 -7.60
CA SER A 129 6.13 -14.98 -7.39
C SER A 129 7.60 -15.39 -7.67
N ASN A 130 8.40 -14.39 -7.93
CA ASN A 130 9.84 -14.51 -8.11
C ASN A 130 10.53 -13.59 -7.09
N ASP A 131 11.68 -14.03 -6.61
CA ASP A 131 12.54 -13.23 -5.77
C ASP A 131 13.01 -11.98 -6.52
N PHE A 132 12.85 -10.83 -5.89
CA PHE A 132 13.33 -9.55 -6.38
C PHE A 132 14.66 -9.15 -5.73
N GLY A 133 14.83 -9.43 -4.45
CA GLY A 133 15.93 -9.05 -3.57
C GLY A 133 15.43 -8.76 -2.16
N ASP A 134 16.20 -7.97 -1.39
CA ASP A 134 15.94 -7.73 0.02
C ASP A 134 15.81 -6.24 0.37
N LEU A 135 14.99 -5.93 1.39
CA LEU A 135 15.00 -4.65 2.09
C LEU A 135 16.32 -4.47 2.85
N THR A 136 16.66 -3.24 3.20
CA THR A 136 17.84 -2.97 4.03
C THR A 136 17.73 -3.59 5.42
N ASP A 137 16.50 -3.74 5.92
CA ASP A 137 16.17 -4.35 7.21
C ASP A 137 14.84 -5.12 7.14
N GLY A 138 14.77 -6.26 7.82
CA GLY A 138 13.51 -7.03 7.99
C GLY A 138 12.50 -6.29 8.86
N ARG A 139 11.26 -6.18 8.37
CA ARG A 139 10.20 -5.42 9.05
C ARG A 139 8.80 -5.84 8.61
N GLY A 140 7.83 -5.68 9.51
CA GLY A 140 6.40 -5.85 9.24
C GLY A 140 5.62 -4.58 9.58
N GLY A 141 4.35 -4.53 9.17
CA GLY A 141 3.52 -3.33 9.34
C GLY A 141 4.04 -2.12 8.56
N ASN A 142 4.86 -2.35 7.55
CA ASN A 142 5.34 -1.35 6.61
C ASN A 142 4.33 -1.12 5.50
N THR A 143 4.46 -0.03 4.77
CA THR A 143 3.62 0.28 3.61
C THR A 143 4.46 0.70 2.42
N GLY A 144 3.88 0.67 1.22
CA GLY A 144 4.58 0.99 -0.01
C GLY A 144 3.85 1.97 -0.89
N ALA A 145 4.61 2.64 -1.75
CA ALA A 145 4.11 3.46 -2.83
C ALA A 145 5.08 3.42 -4.01
N SER A 146 4.61 3.75 -5.20
CA SER A 146 5.43 3.58 -6.40
C SER A 146 5.26 4.72 -7.40
N SER A 147 6.33 4.98 -8.11
CA SER A 147 6.30 5.64 -9.42
C SER A 147 6.57 4.61 -10.52
N PRO A 148 6.52 5.00 -11.80
CA PRO A 148 6.88 4.13 -12.92
C PRO A 148 8.25 3.43 -12.80
N ILE A 149 9.17 4.03 -12.08
CA ILE A 149 10.57 3.57 -12.03
C ILE A 149 11.05 3.18 -10.65
N ARG A 150 10.41 3.67 -9.58
CA ARG A 150 10.79 3.39 -8.19
C ARG A 150 9.63 2.85 -7.38
N GLY A 151 9.90 1.79 -6.60
CA GLY A 151 9.08 1.38 -5.46
C GLY A 151 9.73 1.92 -4.19
N LEU A 152 8.92 2.47 -3.28
CA LEU A 152 9.32 2.96 -1.97
C LEU A 152 8.66 2.14 -0.88
N PHE A 153 9.38 1.88 0.19
CA PHE A 153 8.92 1.10 1.34
C PHE A 153 9.16 1.89 2.62
N PHE A 154 8.10 2.17 3.36
CA PHE A 154 8.11 3.11 4.47
C PHE A 154 7.96 2.43 5.81
N GLY A 155 8.77 2.83 6.79
CA GLY A 155 8.62 2.52 8.22
C GLY A 155 8.47 1.04 8.55
N GLY A 156 7.53 0.72 9.45
CA GLY A 156 7.31 -0.63 9.94
C GLY A 156 7.85 -0.85 11.34
N TYR A 157 7.78 -2.07 11.84
CA TYR A 157 8.33 -2.47 13.13
C TYR A 157 9.32 -3.62 12.98
N LYS A 158 10.27 -3.73 13.91
CA LYS A 158 11.26 -4.81 13.99
C LYS A 158 10.95 -5.72 15.18
N SER A 159 10.91 -7.04 14.97
CA SER A 159 10.83 -8.03 16.04
C SER A 159 12.23 -8.40 16.50
N PRO A 160 12.45 -8.78 17.79
CA PRO A 160 11.46 -8.90 18.84
C PRO A 160 11.18 -7.61 19.61
N SER A 161 11.87 -6.53 19.30
CA SER A 161 11.79 -5.28 20.07
C SER A 161 10.48 -4.52 19.88
N SER A 162 9.67 -4.85 18.86
CA SER A 162 8.48 -4.08 18.44
C SER A 162 8.77 -2.57 18.29
N SER A 163 10.04 -2.23 18.04
CA SER A 163 10.45 -0.84 17.85
C SER A 163 10.00 -0.34 16.49
N SER A 164 9.31 0.79 16.48
CA SER A 164 8.94 1.48 15.27
C SER A 164 10.19 1.89 14.48
N ASN A 165 10.11 1.82 13.16
CA ASN A 165 11.17 2.21 12.24
C ASN A 165 10.72 3.45 11.45
N ASN A 166 11.63 4.35 11.13
CA ASN A 166 11.39 5.51 10.25
C ASN A 166 12.05 5.37 8.88
N ASN A 167 12.85 4.31 8.63
CA ASN A 167 13.55 4.14 7.35
C ASN A 167 12.59 4.14 6.17
N ILE A 168 13.01 4.79 5.11
CA ILE A 168 12.44 4.66 3.78
C ILE A 168 13.47 3.95 2.90
N ASP A 169 13.09 2.82 2.33
CA ASP A 169 13.90 2.11 1.35
C ASP A 169 13.32 2.30 -0.05
N TYR A 170 14.15 2.12 -1.09
CA TYR A 170 13.69 2.13 -2.47
C TYR A 170 14.35 1.06 -3.33
N ILE A 171 13.61 0.69 -4.38
CA ILE A 171 14.08 -0.16 -5.47
C ILE A 171 13.85 0.53 -6.82
N THR A 172 14.58 0.07 -7.83
CA THR A 172 14.24 0.34 -9.24
C THR A 172 13.33 -0.78 -9.72
N THR A 173 12.05 -0.52 -9.99
CA THR A 173 11.02 -1.54 -10.23
C THR A 173 11.27 -2.44 -11.44
N SER A 174 12.06 -2.00 -12.41
CA SER A 174 12.35 -2.74 -13.66
C SER A 174 13.54 -3.70 -13.55
N THR A 175 14.37 -3.59 -12.53
CA THR A 175 15.57 -4.41 -12.35
C THR A 175 15.58 -5.04 -10.95
N THR A 176 15.76 -6.35 -10.86
CA THR A 176 15.89 -7.06 -9.59
C THR A 176 17.17 -6.66 -8.85
N GLY A 177 17.14 -6.71 -7.53
CA GLY A 177 18.26 -6.40 -6.65
C GLY A 177 17.77 -5.84 -5.31
N ASN A 178 18.68 -5.77 -4.35
CA ASN A 178 18.37 -5.31 -3.01
C ASN A 178 17.98 -3.82 -2.99
N ALA A 179 17.11 -3.46 -2.07
CA ALA A 179 16.74 -2.09 -1.80
C ALA A 179 17.93 -1.28 -1.26
N SER A 180 17.87 0.01 -1.48
CA SER A 180 18.80 0.98 -0.91
C SER A 180 18.05 1.98 -0.03
N HIS A 181 18.75 2.54 0.94
CA HIS A 181 18.18 3.58 1.80
C HIS A 181 17.85 4.83 0.99
N PHE A 182 16.63 5.35 1.17
CA PHE A 182 16.13 6.55 0.51
C PHE A 182 16.24 7.79 1.39
N GLY A 183 15.88 7.68 2.66
CA GLY A 183 15.79 8.70 3.69
C GLY A 183 14.90 8.21 4.83
N ASP A 184 14.42 9.11 5.68
CA ASP A 184 13.64 8.79 6.86
C ASP A 184 12.28 9.49 6.89
N LEU A 185 11.27 8.86 7.49
CA LEU A 185 10.01 9.50 7.87
C LEU A 185 10.24 10.53 8.97
N THR A 186 9.37 11.52 9.09
CA THR A 186 9.44 12.51 10.18
C THR A 186 9.29 11.86 11.56
N GLN A 187 8.58 10.73 11.63
CA GLN A 187 8.39 9.93 12.85
C GLN A 187 8.40 8.44 12.53
N ALA A 188 9.03 7.64 13.40
CA ALA A 188 8.98 6.19 13.31
C ALA A 188 7.57 5.67 13.55
N ARG A 189 7.05 4.80 12.68
CA ARG A 189 5.68 4.29 12.76
C ARG A 189 5.46 3.02 11.94
N TYR A 190 4.36 2.34 12.25
CA TYR A 190 3.92 1.11 11.57
C TYR A 190 2.39 1.07 11.45
N PHE A 191 1.86 0.17 10.60
CA PHE A 191 0.44 0.00 10.26
C PHE A 191 -0.23 1.30 9.78
N PHE A 192 0.25 1.83 8.69
CA PHE A 192 -0.23 3.06 8.07
C PHE A 192 -0.38 2.88 6.57
N GLY A 193 -1.16 3.76 5.94
CA GLY A 193 -1.37 3.74 4.49
C GLY A 193 -0.46 4.71 3.75
N ALA A 194 -0.06 4.33 2.54
CA ALA A 194 0.63 5.23 1.63
C ALA A 194 0.04 5.15 0.22
N GLY A 195 0.01 6.28 -0.46
CA GLY A 195 -0.38 6.36 -1.86
C GLY A 195 0.48 7.36 -2.61
N SER A 196 0.52 7.27 -3.93
CA SER A 196 1.38 8.12 -4.74
C SER A 196 0.79 8.44 -6.10
N ASN A 197 1.28 9.52 -6.66
CA ASN A 197 1.31 9.71 -8.12
C ASN A 197 2.73 9.46 -8.65
N ALA A 198 2.99 9.78 -9.92
CA ALA A 198 4.31 9.57 -10.52
C ALA A 198 5.45 10.41 -9.87
N VAL A 199 5.12 11.42 -9.08
CA VAL A 199 6.07 12.42 -8.56
C VAL A 199 6.23 12.33 -7.04
N ARG A 200 5.12 12.23 -6.32
CA ARG A 200 5.07 12.35 -4.85
C ARG A 200 4.35 11.15 -4.23
N ALA A 201 4.93 10.60 -3.17
CA ALA A 201 4.25 9.69 -2.27
C ALA A 201 3.81 10.45 -1.01
N VAL A 202 2.61 10.14 -0.51
CA VAL A 202 2.04 10.65 0.74
C VAL A 202 1.71 9.48 1.66
N ILE A 203 2.01 9.65 2.94
CA ILE A 203 2.00 8.60 3.94
C ILE A 203 1.23 9.11 5.16
N GLY A 204 0.12 8.46 5.55
CA GLY A 204 -0.77 8.99 6.58
C GLY A 204 -1.07 8.04 7.74
N GLY A 205 -1.14 8.61 8.95
CA GLY A 205 -1.49 7.92 10.17
C GLY A 205 -0.42 6.96 10.70
N GLY A 206 -0.87 5.90 11.39
CA GLY A 206 -0.01 4.86 11.92
C GLY A 206 0.18 4.92 13.42
N GLN A 207 0.97 3.97 13.94
CA GLN A 207 1.24 3.84 15.35
C GLN A 207 2.74 3.95 15.66
N GLN A 208 3.07 4.73 16.66
CA GLN A 208 4.33 4.71 17.40
C GLN A 208 3.99 4.41 18.87
N TYR A 209 3.98 3.12 19.21
CA TYR A 209 3.49 2.69 20.53
C TYR A 209 4.10 3.50 21.68
N PRO A 210 3.27 4.03 22.64
CA PRO A 210 1.82 3.84 22.72
C PRO A 210 0.97 4.86 21.94
N SER A 211 1.56 5.78 21.21
CA SER A 211 0.86 6.87 20.50
C SER A 211 0.27 6.41 19.17
N ILE A 212 -0.91 6.90 18.85
CA ILE A 212 -1.55 6.78 17.54
C ILE A 212 -1.44 8.14 16.85
N LEU A 213 -0.99 8.13 15.59
CA LEU A 213 -0.62 9.34 14.88
C LEU A 213 -1.71 9.75 13.87
N ASN A 214 -1.82 11.06 13.64
CA ASN A 214 -2.57 11.64 12.53
C ASN A 214 -1.66 12.32 11.49
N THR A 215 -0.35 12.34 11.73
CA THR A 215 0.63 12.99 10.86
C THR A 215 0.61 12.41 9.45
N ILE A 216 0.60 13.27 8.45
CA ILE A 216 0.79 12.93 7.05
C ILE A 216 2.15 13.45 6.61
N ASP A 217 3.00 12.57 6.08
CA ASP A 217 4.28 12.90 5.49
C ASP A 217 4.23 12.80 3.97
N PHE A 218 5.21 13.42 3.29
CA PHE A 218 5.43 13.19 1.86
C PHE A 218 6.91 13.13 1.49
N VAL A 219 7.19 12.46 0.38
CA VAL A 219 8.49 12.48 -0.29
C VAL A 219 8.34 12.71 -1.78
N THR A 220 9.34 13.34 -2.39
CA THR A 220 9.47 13.41 -3.86
C THR A 220 10.19 12.15 -4.34
N ILE A 221 9.51 11.27 -5.06
CA ILE A 221 10.00 9.91 -5.38
C ILE A 221 11.31 9.90 -6.17
N ALA A 222 11.53 10.90 -7.01
CA ALA A 222 12.71 10.95 -7.89
C ALA A 222 14.01 11.35 -7.16
N THR A 223 13.93 12.00 -6.02
CA THR A 223 15.09 12.54 -5.26
C THR A 223 15.19 11.88 -3.90
N LEU A 224 16.39 11.39 -3.54
CA LEU A 224 16.65 10.87 -2.20
C LEU A 224 16.55 11.97 -1.16
N GLY A 225 16.13 11.62 0.04
CA GLY A 225 16.05 12.52 1.18
C GLY A 225 14.91 12.16 2.12
N ASP A 226 14.90 12.82 3.27
CA ASP A 226 13.90 12.60 4.31
C ASP A 226 12.53 13.12 3.90
N ALA A 227 11.52 12.53 4.50
CA ALA A 227 10.14 12.97 4.35
C ALA A 227 9.95 14.36 5.00
N THR A 228 9.02 15.08 4.45
CA THR A 228 8.59 16.38 4.95
C THR A 228 7.14 16.30 5.42
N ASP A 229 6.82 17.01 6.48
CA ASP A 229 5.45 17.15 6.97
C ASP A 229 4.54 17.69 5.86
N PHE A 230 3.41 17.00 5.66
CA PHE A 230 2.38 17.38 4.69
C PHE A 230 1.20 18.09 5.34
N GLY A 231 0.83 17.66 6.55
CA GLY A 231 -0.33 18.04 7.32
C GLY A 231 -0.85 16.87 8.16
N ASP A 232 -2.11 16.93 8.57
CA ASP A 232 -2.72 15.93 9.45
C ASP A 232 -3.97 15.27 8.84
N ALA A 233 -4.19 14.00 9.15
CA ALA A 233 -5.46 13.31 8.96
C ALA A 233 -6.53 13.92 9.90
N THR A 234 -7.79 13.76 9.56
CA THR A 234 -8.89 14.32 10.36
C THR A 234 -9.00 13.67 11.75
N THR A 235 -8.50 12.44 11.88
CA THR A 235 -8.42 11.68 13.14
C THR A 235 -7.11 10.90 13.19
N SER A 236 -6.64 10.60 14.40
CA SER A 236 -5.54 9.65 14.59
C SER A 236 -6.04 8.23 14.35
N GLY A 237 -5.30 7.43 13.58
CA GLY A 237 -5.66 6.06 13.28
C GLY A 237 -4.49 5.22 12.79
N TYR A 238 -4.62 3.89 12.91
CA TYR A 238 -3.67 2.93 12.32
C TYR A 238 -4.38 1.70 11.76
N GLY A 239 -3.69 0.95 10.91
CA GLY A 239 -4.25 -0.21 10.23
C GLY A 239 -5.06 0.16 8.99
N ASN A 240 -4.95 1.40 8.53
CA ASN A 240 -5.65 1.88 7.36
C ASN A 240 -5.02 1.40 6.05
N GLY A 241 -5.87 1.18 5.04
CA GLY A 241 -5.47 1.02 3.65
C GLY A 241 -5.44 2.36 2.93
N ALA A 242 -4.68 2.43 1.84
CA ALA A 242 -4.67 3.62 0.99
C ALA A 242 -4.81 3.28 -0.48
N SER A 243 -5.47 4.15 -1.21
CA SER A 243 -5.51 4.13 -2.67
C SER A 243 -5.29 5.54 -3.23
N ALA A 244 -4.73 5.63 -4.43
CA ALA A 244 -4.40 6.92 -5.00
C ALA A 244 -4.71 7.02 -6.49
N SER A 245 -5.10 8.21 -6.93
CA SER A 245 -5.13 8.63 -8.32
C SER A 245 -3.95 9.55 -8.61
N ARG A 246 -3.91 10.16 -9.78
CA ARG A 246 -2.89 11.18 -10.10
C ARG A 246 -2.96 12.41 -9.21
N THR A 247 -4.12 12.69 -8.63
CA THR A 247 -4.38 13.94 -7.91
C THR A 247 -4.64 13.74 -6.42
N ARG A 248 -5.27 12.63 -6.04
CA ARG A 248 -5.73 12.36 -4.67
C ARG A 248 -5.15 11.07 -4.11
N CYS A 249 -4.91 11.08 -2.81
CA CYS A 249 -4.72 9.89 -2.00
C CYS A 249 -5.85 9.81 -0.98
N VAL A 250 -6.45 8.63 -0.85
CA VAL A 250 -7.56 8.33 0.07
C VAL A 250 -7.09 7.25 1.03
N TRP A 251 -7.27 7.46 2.33
CA TRP A 251 -7.05 6.47 3.40
C TRP A 251 -8.38 6.06 4.00
N GLY A 252 -8.51 4.79 4.38
CA GLY A 252 -9.73 4.31 5.03
C GLY A 252 -9.52 3.07 5.85
N GLY A 253 -10.44 2.84 6.80
CA GLY A 253 -10.50 1.61 7.56
C GLY A 253 -9.52 1.53 8.73
N ASP A 254 -9.51 2.52 9.62
CA ASP A 254 -8.67 2.46 10.84
C ASP A 254 -9.16 1.40 11.82
N SER A 255 -8.21 0.74 12.50
CA SER A 255 -8.49 -0.25 13.54
C SER A 255 -8.45 0.30 14.97
N SER A 256 -8.00 1.53 15.18
CA SER A 256 -7.93 2.17 16.49
C SER A 256 -8.22 3.68 16.41
N PRO A 257 -8.86 4.27 17.43
CA PRO A 257 -9.23 3.72 18.75
C PRO A 257 -10.43 2.76 18.72
N GLY A 258 -10.91 2.35 17.59
CA GLY A 258 -11.95 1.36 17.32
C GLY A 258 -12.02 1.18 15.82
N LEU A 259 -12.66 0.12 15.35
CA LEU A 259 -12.93 -0.06 13.92
C LEU A 259 -13.76 1.11 13.41
N THR A 260 -13.32 1.73 12.32
CA THR A 260 -14.04 2.82 11.67
C THR A 260 -14.12 2.59 10.17
N THR A 261 -15.23 3.01 9.60
CA THR A 261 -15.44 3.03 8.15
C THR A 261 -14.95 4.32 7.51
N LYS A 262 -14.58 5.31 8.31
CA LYS A 262 -14.21 6.64 7.86
C LYS A 262 -13.06 6.62 6.85
N MET A 263 -13.20 7.42 5.81
CA MET A 263 -12.17 7.68 4.83
C MET A 263 -11.82 9.17 4.81
N ASP A 264 -10.52 9.45 4.73
CA ASP A 264 -9.95 10.79 4.56
C ASP A 264 -9.18 10.89 3.25
N TYR A 265 -9.07 12.09 2.67
CA TYR A 265 -8.26 12.31 1.47
C TYR A 265 -7.46 13.60 1.50
N VAL A 266 -6.41 13.63 0.68
CA VAL A 266 -5.62 14.83 0.38
C VAL A 266 -5.42 14.99 -1.13
N GLN A 267 -5.13 16.23 -1.55
CA GLN A 267 -4.58 16.50 -2.88
C GLN A 267 -3.06 16.28 -2.84
N ILE A 268 -2.54 15.27 -3.55
CA ILE A 268 -1.13 14.82 -3.42
C ILE A 268 -0.12 15.97 -3.61
N MET A 269 -0.39 16.91 -4.50
CA MET A 269 0.57 17.96 -4.86
C MET A 269 0.44 19.24 -4.01
N THR A 270 -0.56 19.33 -3.14
CA THR A 270 -0.82 20.53 -2.30
C THR A 270 -0.82 20.14 -0.84
N THR A 271 0.17 20.59 -0.07
CA THR A 271 0.27 20.34 1.38
C THR A 271 -0.90 20.96 2.14
N GLY A 272 -1.33 20.28 3.20
CA GLY A 272 -2.43 20.69 4.06
C GLY A 272 -3.11 19.47 4.69
N ASN A 273 -4.01 19.74 5.61
CA ASN A 273 -4.73 18.68 6.32
C ASN A 273 -5.69 17.92 5.41
N ALA A 274 -5.92 16.68 5.74
CA ALA A 274 -6.89 15.84 5.06
C ALA A 274 -8.32 16.35 5.27
N ILE A 275 -9.18 15.97 4.34
CA ILE A 275 -10.59 16.29 4.34
C ILE A 275 -11.37 14.97 4.30
N ASP A 276 -12.53 14.95 4.93
CA ASP A 276 -13.45 13.83 4.92
C ASP A 276 -13.83 13.44 3.49
N PHE A 277 -13.73 12.12 3.19
CA PHE A 277 -14.05 11.57 1.87
C PHE A 277 -15.42 10.89 1.85
N GLY A 278 -15.78 10.19 2.93
CA GLY A 278 -16.93 9.34 3.10
C GLY A 278 -16.61 8.11 3.94
N ASP A 279 -17.36 7.04 3.77
CA ASP A 279 -17.24 5.80 4.55
C ASP A 279 -17.04 4.55 3.66
N LEU A 280 -16.30 3.55 4.18
CA LEU A 280 -16.20 2.19 3.63
C LEU A 280 -17.50 1.42 3.84
#